data_3e0647c987841db276f671a94f1da33e
#
_entry.id   3e0647c987841db276f671a94f1da33e
#
_cell.length_a   1.000
_cell.length_b   1.000
_cell.length_c   1.000
_cell.angle_alpha   90.00
_cell.angle_beta   90.00
_cell.angle_gamma   90.00
#
_symmetry.space_group_name_H-M   'P 1'
#
loop_
_entity.id
_entity.type
_entity.pdbx_description
1 polymer ?
#
loop_
_entity_poly.entity_id
_entity_poly.type
_entity_poly.pdbx_seq_one_letter_code
_entity_poly.pdbx_strand_id
1 'polypeptide(L)'
;MKRILIFTAALAAFAAVTASAKAADPLPFPSAQVLQVFIATQTVLPDGTMNNYFAPGSTVVFRSYAVDPKSRSIVAPKLVKYFYVSIPNQPPLKYKYDAAAPGASTGLPWTATWTVPADYPQGTVAFKTLLKLTTKRQGQFIQMPVSTAMLTISKTPPPVVSPGAPAGSAGVVQSGKLDLSLYVDSVAGTRPVGAPARPIGCSQTNVYKRGEQLVVRAWGTDLNTSDVLSNDNVKEAHFSIAGQPDTVMNWGAHGTVGSQVFFWSNALIVPPTFPLGEATVHVVFTTETGKTGTYDYVINVIP
;
A
#
# COMPACT_ATOMS: atom_id res chain seq x y z
N MET A 1 24.58 27.41 -71.72
CA MET A 1 24.46 28.15 -70.42
C MET A 1 23.52 27.39 -69.49
N LYS A 2 24.06 26.62 -68.54
CA LYS A 2 23.26 25.84 -67.59
C LYS A 2 23.18 26.65 -66.30
N ARG A 3 21.98 27.00 -65.89
CA ARG A 3 21.71 27.66 -64.56
C ARG A 3 21.54 26.56 -63.54
N ILE A 4 22.41 26.56 -62.52
CA ILE A 4 22.31 25.73 -61.34
C ILE A 4 21.48 26.49 -60.31
N LEU A 5 20.31 25.94 -59.92
CA LEU A 5 19.51 26.41 -58.78
C LEU A 5 20.07 25.74 -57.52
N ILE A 6 20.57 26.58 -56.60
CA ILE A 6 20.96 26.13 -55.27
C ILE A 6 19.74 26.26 -54.35
N PHE A 7 19.18 25.14 -53.91
CA PHE A 7 18.17 25.10 -52.85
C PHE A 7 18.87 25.11 -51.48
N THR A 8 18.76 26.23 -50.78
CA THR A 8 19.15 26.34 -49.38
C THR A 8 18.02 25.80 -48.52
N ALA A 9 18.19 24.59 -47.97
CA ALA A 9 17.29 24.04 -46.98
C ALA A 9 17.63 24.62 -45.59
N ALA A 10 16.75 25.46 -45.06
CA ALA A 10 16.83 25.94 -43.69
C ALA A 10 16.41 24.81 -42.74
N LEU A 11 17.39 24.27 -42.03
CA LEU A 11 17.18 23.27 -40.99
C LEU A 11 16.77 24.02 -39.70
N ALA A 12 15.45 24.05 -39.39
CA ALA A 12 14.94 24.56 -38.11
C ALA A 12 15.26 23.51 -37.03
N ALA A 13 16.29 23.78 -36.22
CA ALA A 13 16.59 22.97 -35.05
C ALA A 13 15.53 23.25 -33.95
N PHE A 14 14.59 22.34 -33.81
CA PHE A 14 13.72 22.30 -32.60
C PHE A 14 14.58 21.84 -31.42
N ALA A 15 15.03 22.76 -30.60
CA ALA A 15 15.59 22.46 -29.30
C ALA A 15 14.43 21.96 -28.40
N ALA A 16 14.26 20.66 -28.30
CA ALA A 16 13.42 20.06 -27.28
C ALA A 16 14.08 20.31 -25.92
N VAL A 17 13.55 21.29 -25.20
CA VAL A 17 13.87 21.47 -23.77
C VAL A 17 13.26 20.29 -23.04
N THR A 18 14.00 19.20 -22.94
CA THR A 18 13.72 18.14 -21.98
C THR A 18 14.02 18.74 -20.60
N ALA A 19 12.97 19.22 -19.93
CA ALA A 19 13.05 19.48 -18.51
C ALA A 19 13.37 18.13 -17.82
N SER A 20 14.66 17.91 -17.58
CA SER A 20 15.12 16.80 -16.75
C SER A 20 14.47 17.01 -15.38
N ALA A 21 13.42 16.24 -15.10
CA ALA A 21 12.92 16.14 -13.74
C ALA A 21 14.12 15.66 -12.92
N LYS A 22 14.66 16.56 -12.09
CA LYS A 22 15.74 16.25 -11.17
C LYS A 22 15.27 15.04 -10.39
N ALA A 23 15.89 13.88 -10.63
CA ALA A 23 15.62 12.69 -9.86
C ALA A 23 15.74 13.12 -8.40
N ALA A 24 14.67 12.94 -7.62
CA ALA A 24 14.74 13.22 -6.20
C ALA A 24 15.91 12.41 -5.68
N ASP A 25 16.83 13.08 -4.97
CA ASP A 25 17.98 12.42 -4.36
C ASP A 25 17.49 11.16 -3.68
N PRO A 26 18.16 10.00 -3.86
CA PRO A 26 17.80 8.80 -3.15
C PRO A 26 17.85 9.18 -1.67
N LEU A 27 16.67 9.12 -1.02
CA LEU A 27 16.56 9.47 0.38
C LEU A 27 17.61 8.67 1.12
N PRO A 28 18.45 9.30 1.95
CA PRO A 28 19.37 8.54 2.75
C PRO A 28 18.53 7.58 3.58
N PHE A 29 18.55 6.30 3.24
CA PHE A 29 18.18 5.27 4.21
C PHE A 29 19.09 5.55 5.39
N PRO A 30 18.55 5.80 6.58
CA PRO A 30 19.42 5.95 7.73
C PRO A 30 20.23 4.66 7.78
N SER A 31 21.54 4.79 7.54
CA SER A 31 22.48 3.70 7.62
C SER A 31 22.21 2.97 8.92
N ALA A 32 21.77 1.71 8.85
CA ALA A 32 21.68 0.75 9.94
C ALA A 32 21.10 1.28 11.28
N GLN A 33 20.24 2.29 11.27
CA GLN A 33 19.47 2.61 12.47
C GLN A 33 18.39 1.53 12.59
N VAL A 34 18.53 0.70 13.62
CA VAL A 34 17.49 -0.23 14.08
C VAL A 34 16.16 0.48 13.97
N LEU A 35 15.23 -0.05 13.17
CA LEU A 35 13.90 0.49 13.07
C LEU A 35 13.29 0.50 14.48
N GLN A 36 13.09 1.71 15.02
CA GLN A 36 12.67 1.87 16.40
C GLN A 36 11.16 1.83 16.56
N VAL A 37 10.43 1.98 15.44
CA VAL A 37 8.96 1.88 15.38
C VAL A 37 8.60 1.43 13.97
N PHE A 38 7.78 0.39 13.86
CA PHE A 38 7.23 -0.07 12.58
C PHE A 38 5.95 0.69 12.26
N ILE A 39 5.79 1.09 11.02
CA ILE A 39 4.63 1.85 10.55
C ILE A 39 4.11 1.17 9.29
N ALA A 40 2.80 0.97 9.22
CA ALA A 40 2.10 0.61 8.00
C ALA A 40 1.13 1.74 7.62
N THR A 41 1.04 2.02 6.33
CA THR A 41 0.15 3.07 5.80
C THR A 41 -0.53 2.59 4.53
N GLN A 42 -1.83 2.79 4.46
CA GLN A 42 -2.66 2.52 3.29
C GLN A 42 -3.30 3.82 2.79
N THR A 43 -3.57 3.90 1.49
CA THR A 43 -4.39 4.96 0.91
C THR A 43 -5.77 4.42 0.59
N VAL A 44 -6.80 5.17 0.98
CA VAL A 44 -8.20 4.78 0.79
C VAL A 44 -9.03 5.99 0.34
N LEU A 45 -10.19 5.71 -0.22
CA LEU A 45 -11.24 6.71 -0.45
C LEU A 45 -11.89 7.12 0.88
N PRO A 46 -12.67 8.22 0.92
CA PRO A 46 -13.39 8.62 2.12
C PRO A 46 -14.33 7.55 2.69
N ASP A 47 -14.88 6.68 1.84
CA ASP A 47 -15.74 5.56 2.24
C ASP A 47 -14.96 4.36 2.80
N GLY A 48 -13.63 4.39 2.77
CA GLY A 48 -12.76 3.33 3.24
C GLY A 48 -12.32 2.32 2.19
N THR A 49 -12.80 2.43 0.96
CA THR A 49 -12.35 1.60 -0.15
C THR A 49 -10.85 1.83 -0.40
N MET A 50 -10.07 0.76 -0.38
CA MET A 50 -8.65 0.84 -0.70
C MET A 50 -8.45 1.25 -2.15
N ASN A 51 -7.66 2.28 -2.37
CA ASN A 51 -7.41 2.84 -3.69
C ASN A 51 -6.04 3.53 -3.73
N ASN A 52 -5.38 3.45 -4.86
CA ASN A 52 -4.11 4.13 -5.08
C ASN A 52 -4.13 5.07 -6.30
N TYR A 53 -5.26 5.19 -7.01
CA TYR A 53 -5.42 6.12 -8.14
C TYR A 53 -6.44 7.20 -7.81
N PHE A 54 -6.03 8.44 -7.87
CA PHE A 54 -6.87 9.58 -7.49
C PHE A 54 -6.85 10.68 -8.56
N ALA A 55 -7.98 11.36 -8.74
CA ALA A 55 -8.05 12.54 -9.60
C ALA A 55 -7.58 13.81 -8.88
N PRO A 56 -7.08 14.83 -9.58
CA PRO A 56 -7.02 16.18 -9.04
C PRO A 56 -8.40 16.61 -8.50
N GLY A 57 -8.41 17.26 -7.34
CA GLY A 57 -9.64 17.65 -6.62
C GLY A 57 -10.25 16.56 -5.75
N SER A 58 -9.84 15.30 -5.89
CA SER A 58 -10.35 14.21 -5.04
C SER A 58 -9.66 14.17 -3.68
N THR A 59 -10.25 13.41 -2.77
CA THR A 59 -9.74 13.25 -1.39
C THR A 59 -9.05 11.90 -1.23
N VAL A 60 -7.79 11.94 -0.81
CA VAL A 60 -7.00 10.79 -0.35
C VAL A 60 -7.07 10.72 1.15
N VAL A 61 -7.41 9.58 1.71
CA VAL A 61 -7.30 9.32 3.15
C VAL A 61 -6.15 8.34 3.38
N PHE A 62 -5.17 8.76 4.15
CA PHE A 62 -4.08 7.92 4.63
C PHE A 62 -4.51 7.29 5.94
N ARG A 63 -4.48 5.96 6.02
CA ARG A 63 -4.72 5.20 7.25
C ARG A 63 -3.45 4.51 7.68
N SER A 64 -3.14 4.62 8.97
CA SER A 64 -1.90 4.06 9.51
C SER A 64 -2.09 3.42 10.86
N TYR A 65 -1.21 2.47 11.14
CA TYR A 65 -0.90 2.05 12.50
C TYR A 65 0.62 2.04 12.69
N ALA A 66 1.03 1.98 13.96
CA ALA A 66 2.43 1.85 14.30
C ALA A 66 2.59 0.85 15.44
N VAL A 67 3.66 0.06 15.38
CA VAL A 67 4.02 -0.92 16.43
C VAL A 67 5.36 -0.53 17.02
N ASP A 68 5.39 -0.46 18.33
CA ASP A 68 6.62 -0.24 19.09
C ASP A 68 7.25 -1.59 19.42
N PRO A 69 8.42 -1.95 18.82
CA PRO A 69 9.05 -3.24 19.07
C PRO A 69 9.50 -3.41 20.51
N LYS A 70 9.78 -2.33 21.26
CA LYS A 70 10.18 -2.43 22.67
C LYS A 70 9.04 -2.86 23.59
N SER A 71 7.84 -2.31 23.40
CA SER A 71 6.64 -2.73 24.13
C SER A 71 5.93 -3.91 23.45
N ARG A 72 6.27 -4.18 22.18
CA ARG A 72 5.62 -5.18 21.32
C ARG A 72 4.11 -4.95 21.21
N SER A 73 3.70 -3.69 21.11
CA SER A 73 2.28 -3.29 21.08
C SER A 73 2.03 -2.14 20.12
N ILE A 74 0.77 -1.98 19.72
CA ILE A 74 0.32 -0.83 18.94
C ILE A 74 0.57 0.46 19.71
N VAL A 75 1.09 1.46 19.01
CA VAL A 75 1.42 2.76 19.60
C VAL A 75 0.15 3.52 19.99
N ALA A 76 -0.03 3.74 21.28
CA ALA A 76 -1.13 4.54 21.81
C ALA A 76 -0.91 6.05 21.60
N PRO A 77 -1.98 6.87 21.46
CA PRO A 77 -1.89 8.30 21.19
C PRO A 77 -1.03 9.08 22.18
N LYS A 78 -1.10 8.74 23.46
CA LYS A 78 -0.32 9.38 24.54
C LYS A 78 1.20 9.25 24.38
N LEU A 79 1.65 8.28 23.58
CA LEU A 79 3.07 8.04 23.30
C LEU A 79 3.57 8.82 22.09
N VAL A 80 2.68 9.43 21.31
CA VAL A 80 3.03 10.10 20.06
C VAL A 80 3.41 11.55 20.30
N LYS A 81 4.64 11.94 19.97
CA LYS A 81 5.07 13.33 19.93
C LYS A 81 4.60 14.03 18.65
N TYR A 82 4.80 13.38 17.50
CA TYR A 82 4.22 13.77 16.22
C TYR A 82 4.05 12.57 15.30
N PHE A 83 3.05 12.64 14.46
CA PHE A 83 2.77 11.67 13.42
C PHE A 83 2.20 12.41 12.21
N TYR A 84 2.85 12.31 11.06
CA TYR A 84 2.41 13.03 9.86
C TYR A 84 2.80 12.32 8.56
N VAL A 85 2.05 12.64 7.49
CA VAL A 85 2.37 12.28 6.10
C VAL A 85 3.11 13.46 5.48
N SER A 86 4.23 13.15 4.82
CA SER A 86 4.94 14.08 3.95
C SER A 86 4.68 13.73 2.50
N ILE A 87 4.12 14.66 1.76
CA ILE A 87 3.83 14.55 0.33
C ILE A 87 4.72 15.58 -0.38
N PRO A 88 5.37 15.24 -1.51
CA PRO A 88 6.19 16.18 -2.24
C PRO A 88 5.44 17.49 -2.56
N ASN A 89 6.07 18.62 -2.31
CA ASN A 89 5.53 19.96 -2.55
C ASN A 89 4.22 20.30 -1.80
N GLN A 90 3.92 19.56 -0.72
CA GLN A 90 2.76 19.85 0.13
C GLN A 90 3.20 20.06 1.60
N PRO A 91 2.47 20.87 2.35
CA PRO A 91 2.64 20.94 3.80
C PRO A 91 2.45 19.57 4.43
N PRO A 92 3.20 19.23 5.49
CA PRO A 92 3.02 17.97 6.21
C PRO A 92 1.59 17.84 6.77
N LEU A 93 0.96 16.69 6.53
CA LEU A 93 -0.40 16.39 7.03
C LEU A 93 -0.30 15.65 8.35
N LYS A 94 -0.87 16.22 9.40
CA LYS A 94 -0.87 15.59 10.72
C LYS A 94 -1.92 14.49 10.80
N TYR A 95 -1.52 13.33 11.28
CA TYR A 95 -2.45 12.26 11.64
C TYR A 95 -3.30 12.64 12.84
N LYS A 96 -4.57 12.27 12.77
CA LYS A 96 -5.52 12.28 13.89
C LYS A 96 -5.76 10.84 14.32
N TYR A 97 -5.84 10.63 15.62
CA TYR A 97 -6.26 9.35 16.17
C TYR A 97 -7.78 9.37 16.33
N ASP A 98 -8.43 8.40 15.76
CA ASP A 98 -9.87 8.23 15.88
C ASP A 98 -10.18 6.75 16.12
N ALA A 99 -10.46 6.42 17.35
CA ALA A 99 -10.82 5.06 17.76
C ALA A 99 -12.22 4.66 17.25
N ALA A 100 -13.04 5.61 16.82
CA ALA A 100 -14.38 5.39 16.30
C ALA A 100 -14.45 5.50 14.78
N ALA A 101 -13.33 5.89 14.10
CA ALA A 101 -13.34 5.99 12.65
C ALA A 101 -13.76 4.66 12.01
N PRO A 102 -14.50 4.68 10.89
CA PRO A 102 -14.72 3.49 10.09
C PRO A 102 -13.36 2.84 9.81
N GLY A 103 -13.13 1.66 10.38
CA GLY A 103 -11.84 1.00 10.35
C GLY A 103 -10.95 1.15 11.57
N ALA A 104 -11.36 1.88 12.59
CA ALA A 104 -10.67 1.83 13.89
C ALA A 104 -10.80 0.46 14.56
N SER A 105 -11.93 -0.20 14.38
CA SER A 105 -12.12 -1.63 14.71
C SER A 105 -11.20 -2.56 13.95
N THR A 106 -10.57 -2.06 12.91
CA THR A 106 -9.70 -2.76 11.97
C THR A 106 -8.21 -2.46 12.20
N GLY A 107 -7.87 -1.77 13.29
CA GLY A 107 -6.48 -1.58 13.71
C GLY A 107 -5.69 -0.48 12.99
N LEU A 108 -6.31 0.35 12.16
CA LEU A 108 -5.69 1.50 11.51
C LEU A 108 -6.27 2.83 12.05
N PRO A 109 -6.08 3.12 13.35
CA PRO A 109 -6.80 4.21 14.02
C PRO A 109 -6.27 5.61 13.68
N TRP A 110 -5.17 5.72 12.97
CA TRP A 110 -4.58 6.99 12.60
C TRP A 110 -4.98 7.37 11.19
N THR A 111 -5.57 8.54 11.02
CA THR A 111 -6.02 9.05 9.73
C THR A 111 -5.43 10.42 9.43
N ALA A 112 -5.06 10.65 8.17
CA ALA A 112 -4.71 11.96 7.64
C ALA A 112 -5.40 12.11 6.28
N THR A 113 -5.89 13.31 5.99
CA THR A 113 -6.67 13.57 4.77
C THR A 113 -5.95 14.60 3.92
N TRP A 114 -5.90 14.34 2.62
CA TRP A 114 -5.32 15.22 1.61
C TRP A 114 -6.32 15.41 0.47
N THR A 115 -6.71 16.65 0.22
CA THR A 115 -7.38 17.01 -1.02
C THR A 115 -6.33 17.31 -2.07
N VAL A 116 -6.31 16.52 -3.15
CA VAL A 116 -5.33 16.67 -4.23
C VAL A 116 -5.54 18.03 -4.91
N PRO A 117 -4.55 18.95 -4.93
CA PRO A 117 -4.70 20.21 -5.64
C PRO A 117 -5.04 19.99 -7.12
N ALA A 118 -5.85 20.88 -7.68
CA ALA A 118 -6.28 20.78 -9.08
C ALA A 118 -5.11 20.81 -10.09
N ASP A 119 -4.03 21.47 -9.72
CA ASP A 119 -2.78 21.63 -10.47
C ASP A 119 -1.67 20.67 -10.04
N TYR A 120 -1.96 19.72 -9.14
CA TYR A 120 -0.93 18.76 -8.69
C TYR A 120 -0.44 17.92 -9.88
N PRO A 121 0.89 17.70 -10.00
CA PRO A 121 1.46 16.94 -11.11
C PRO A 121 0.88 15.53 -11.20
N GLN A 122 0.59 15.08 -12.41
CA GLN A 122 0.19 13.69 -12.68
C GLN A 122 1.39 12.75 -12.54
N GLY A 123 1.11 11.51 -12.16
CA GLY A 123 2.09 10.45 -11.99
C GLY A 123 2.12 9.90 -10.58
N THR A 124 3.11 9.09 -10.30
CA THR A 124 3.30 8.48 -8.97
C THR A 124 3.76 9.50 -7.94
N VAL A 125 3.23 9.38 -6.73
CA VAL A 125 3.52 10.24 -5.59
C VAL A 125 4.24 9.44 -4.52
N ALA A 126 5.52 9.71 -4.33
CA ALA A 126 6.34 9.09 -3.29
C ALA A 126 6.09 9.81 -1.95
N PHE A 127 5.04 9.43 -1.25
CA PHE A 127 4.80 9.93 0.09
C PHE A 127 5.57 9.15 1.16
N LYS A 128 5.73 9.78 2.32
CA LYS A 128 6.33 9.16 3.51
C LYS A 128 5.44 9.41 4.71
N THR A 129 5.38 8.44 5.60
CA THR A 129 4.77 8.59 6.92
C THR A 129 5.86 8.61 7.97
N LEU A 130 5.85 9.60 8.85
CA LEU A 130 6.88 9.86 9.85
C LEU A 130 6.25 9.94 11.23
N LEU A 131 6.79 9.16 12.17
CA LEU A 131 6.35 9.10 13.56
C LEU A 131 7.53 9.33 14.50
N LYS A 132 7.32 10.13 15.55
CA LYS A 132 8.23 10.23 16.68
C LYS A 132 7.46 10.06 17.98
N LEU A 133 7.98 9.22 18.86
CA LEU A 133 7.43 9.00 20.18
C LEU A 133 7.97 10.01 21.19
N THR A 134 7.26 10.19 22.27
CA THR A 134 7.70 10.98 23.43
C THR A 134 9.00 10.41 24.04
N THR A 135 9.23 9.11 23.88
CA THR A 135 10.45 8.39 24.28
C THR A 135 11.64 8.60 23.33
N LYS A 136 11.56 9.56 22.39
CA LYS A 136 12.53 9.91 21.35
C LYS A 136 12.69 8.86 20.23
N ARG A 137 12.11 7.67 20.33
CA ARG A 137 12.12 6.68 19.25
C ARG A 137 11.29 7.17 18.07
N GLN A 138 11.66 6.75 16.87
CA GLN A 138 11.03 7.20 15.63
C GLN A 138 10.91 6.07 14.63
N GLY A 139 10.00 6.21 13.69
CA GLY A 139 9.78 5.30 12.59
C GLY A 139 9.41 6.04 11.32
N GLN A 140 9.62 5.38 10.21
CA GLN A 140 9.27 5.88 8.89
C GLN A 140 8.66 4.76 8.07
N PHE A 141 7.59 5.07 7.37
CA PHE A 141 7.05 4.23 6.30
C PHE A 141 7.34 4.92 4.96
N ILE A 142 7.85 4.15 4.03
CA ILE A 142 8.02 4.56 2.63
C ILE A 142 7.21 3.60 1.80
N GLN A 143 6.39 4.14 0.91
CA GLN A 143 5.58 3.32 0.01
C GLN A 143 6.49 2.43 -0.85
N MET A 144 6.09 1.17 -1.00
CA MET A 144 6.83 0.22 -1.84
C MET A 144 6.86 0.68 -3.30
N PRO A 145 8.00 0.63 -4.00
CA PRO A 145 8.16 1.14 -5.36
C PRO A 145 7.61 0.17 -6.43
N VAL A 146 6.47 -0.45 -6.16
CA VAL A 146 5.72 -1.22 -7.18
C VAL A 146 4.79 -0.25 -7.89
N SER A 147 5.15 0.17 -9.09
CA SER A 147 4.53 1.30 -9.80
C SER A 147 3.00 1.25 -9.86
N THR A 148 2.41 0.08 -10.09
CA THR A 148 0.96 -0.10 -10.17
C THR A 148 0.23 -0.04 -8.83
N ALA A 149 0.95 -0.15 -7.70
CA ALA A 149 0.41 -0.06 -6.34
C ALA A 149 0.82 1.23 -5.62
N MET A 150 1.61 2.10 -6.24
CA MET A 150 1.95 3.42 -5.68
C MET A 150 0.77 4.39 -5.80
N LEU A 151 0.66 5.29 -4.82
CA LEU A 151 -0.24 6.43 -4.95
C LEU A 151 0.04 7.16 -6.27
N THR A 152 -0.98 7.30 -7.09
CA THR A 152 -0.88 7.87 -8.44
C THR A 152 -1.97 8.90 -8.64
N ILE A 153 -1.58 10.08 -9.11
CA ILE A 153 -2.52 11.13 -9.51
C ILE A 153 -2.70 11.07 -11.03
N SER A 154 -3.96 10.97 -11.46
CA SER A 154 -4.35 10.88 -12.87
C SER A 154 -5.60 11.69 -13.13
N LYS A 155 -5.66 12.43 -14.24
CA LYS A 155 -6.89 13.11 -14.68
C LYS A 155 -7.99 12.12 -15.07
N THR A 156 -7.59 10.92 -15.46
CA THR A 156 -8.48 9.82 -15.84
C THR A 156 -8.13 8.57 -15.03
N PRO A 157 -8.38 8.59 -13.70
CA PRO A 157 -8.14 7.40 -12.88
C PRO A 157 -9.05 6.27 -13.38
N PRO A 158 -8.60 5.01 -13.26
CA PRO A 158 -9.46 3.88 -13.56
C PRO A 158 -10.73 3.95 -12.71
N PRO A 159 -11.88 3.47 -13.23
CA PRO A 159 -13.10 3.42 -12.46
C PRO A 159 -12.87 2.67 -11.13
N VAL A 160 -13.26 3.31 -10.03
CA VAL A 160 -13.25 2.63 -8.73
C VAL A 160 -14.44 1.70 -8.68
N VAL A 161 -14.16 0.45 -8.35
CA VAL A 161 -15.22 -0.51 -8.02
C VAL A 161 -15.64 -0.20 -6.59
N SER A 162 -16.84 0.37 -6.42
CA SER A 162 -17.41 0.68 -5.11
C SER A 162 -18.41 -0.40 -4.70
N PRO A 163 -18.45 -0.80 -3.42
CA PRO A 163 -19.41 -1.79 -2.94
C PRO A 163 -20.85 -1.27 -2.87
N GLY A 164 -21.07 0.03 -3.14
CA GLY A 164 -22.40 0.64 -3.01
C GLY A 164 -22.86 0.88 -1.55
N ALA A 165 -22.13 0.36 -0.60
CA ALA A 165 -22.22 0.63 0.84
C ALA A 165 -20.81 0.90 1.36
N PRO A 166 -20.63 1.52 2.55
CA PRO A 166 -19.32 1.69 3.12
C PRO A 166 -18.56 0.36 3.08
N ALA A 167 -17.44 0.33 2.37
CA ALA A 167 -16.58 -0.83 2.41
C ALA A 167 -16.16 -1.01 3.87
N GLY A 168 -16.40 -2.18 4.41
CA GLY A 168 -15.76 -2.56 5.65
C GLY A 168 -14.29 -2.25 5.48
N SER A 169 -13.73 -1.54 6.43
CA SER A 169 -12.37 -1.07 6.26
C SER A 169 -11.43 -2.23 6.20
N ALA A 170 -10.63 -2.30 5.16
CA ALA A 170 -9.42 -3.12 5.21
C ALA A 170 -8.69 -2.81 6.52
N GLY A 171 -8.68 -3.72 7.43
CA GLY A 171 -8.19 -3.44 8.76
C GLY A 171 -7.52 -4.59 9.44
N VAL A 172 -6.74 -4.24 10.43
CA VAL A 172 -5.92 -5.12 11.22
C VAL A 172 -6.51 -5.24 12.59
N VAL A 173 -6.64 -6.43 13.08
CA VAL A 173 -6.75 -6.66 14.52
C VAL A 173 -5.47 -7.31 14.99
N GLN A 174 -4.48 -6.50 15.30
CA GLN A 174 -3.36 -6.94 16.14
C GLN A 174 -3.58 -6.35 17.53
N SER A 175 -3.80 -7.19 18.51
CA SER A 175 -4.01 -6.76 19.89
C SER A 175 -3.09 -7.53 20.85
N GLY A 176 -2.79 -6.92 21.99
CA GLY A 176 -1.93 -7.53 22.99
C GLY A 176 -0.44 -7.37 22.71
N LYS A 177 0.35 -8.32 23.18
CA LYS A 177 1.79 -8.36 22.99
C LYS A 177 2.12 -9.13 21.72
N LEU A 178 2.70 -8.44 20.76
CA LEU A 178 3.01 -8.99 19.44
C LEU A 178 4.42 -9.57 19.41
N ASP A 179 4.60 -10.72 18.77
CA ASP A 179 5.92 -11.25 18.42
C ASP A 179 6.33 -10.85 17.01
N LEU A 180 5.37 -10.76 16.11
CA LEU A 180 5.56 -10.33 14.72
C LEU A 180 4.75 -9.07 14.44
N SER A 181 5.29 -8.15 13.66
CA SER A 181 4.55 -7.04 13.05
C SER A 181 4.28 -7.39 11.60
N LEU A 182 3.03 -7.45 11.19
CA LEU A 182 2.62 -7.76 9.82
C LEU A 182 1.97 -6.52 9.18
N TYR A 183 2.23 -6.31 7.91
CA TYR A 183 1.48 -5.44 7.03
C TYR A 183 0.93 -6.27 5.87
N VAL A 184 -0.35 -6.16 5.61
CA VAL A 184 -1.01 -6.89 4.52
C VAL A 184 -1.83 -5.90 3.70
N ASP A 185 -1.79 -6.05 2.40
CA ASP A 185 -2.71 -5.40 1.49
C ASP A 185 -3.18 -6.38 0.41
N SER A 186 -4.07 -5.93 -0.43
CA SER A 186 -4.50 -6.69 -1.59
C SER A 186 -4.54 -5.85 -2.85
N VAL A 187 -4.37 -6.54 -3.98
CA VAL A 187 -4.43 -5.95 -5.30
C VAL A 187 -5.30 -6.80 -6.21
N ALA A 188 -5.95 -6.13 -7.16
CA ALA A 188 -6.64 -6.85 -8.23
C ALA A 188 -5.62 -7.54 -9.13
N GLY A 189 -5.74 -8.84 -9.30
CA GLY A 189 -4.89 -9.59 -10.22
C GLY A 189 -5.24 -9.33 -11.69
N THR A 190 -4.48 -9.97 -12.56
CA THR A 190 -4.60 -9.81 -14.03
C THR A 190 -5.37 -10.96 -14.70
N ARG A 191 -5.90 -11.91 -13.93
CA ARG A 191 -6.56 -13.13 -14.43
C ARG A 191 -8.03 -13.18 -14.01
N PRO A 192 -8.92 -12.39 -14.61
CA PRO A 192 -10.35 -12.51 -14.34
C PRO A 192 -10.89 -13.81 -14.95
N VAL A 193 -11.87 -14.41 -14.28
CA VAL A 193 -12.63 -15.54 -14.79
C VAL A 193 -14.12 -15.15 -14.75
N GLY A 194 -14.69 -14.87 -15.92
CA GLY A 194 -16.09 -14.46 -16.03
C GLY A 194 -16.38 -13.02 -15.61
N ALA A 195 -15.37 -12.25 -15.24
CA ALA A 195 -15.45 -10.81 -14.96
C ALA A 195 -14.57 -10.01 -15.94
N PRO A 196 -14.94 -8.78 -16.27
CA PRO A 196 -14.07 -7.91 -17.06
C PRO A 196 -12.74 -7.68 -16.34
N ALA A 197 -11.64 -7.72 -17.11
CA ALA A 197 -10.33 -7.31 -16.56
C ALA A 197 -10.38 -5.85 -16.11
N ARG A 198 -9.72 -5.55 -15.00
CA ARG A 198 -9.53 -4.16 -14.59
C ARG A 198 -8.59 -3.44 -15.54
N PRO A 199 -8.80 -2.14 -15.80
CA PRO A 199 -7.93 -1.37 -16.68
C PRO A 199 -6.46 -1.38 -16.27
N ILE A 200 -6.20 -1.51 -14.97
CA ILE A 200 -4.86 -1.58 -14.39
C ILE A 200 -4.80 -2.79 -13.46
N GLY A 201 -4.02 -3.79 -13.84
CA GLY A 201 -3.71 -4.92 -12.97
C GLY A 201 -2.77 -4.52 -11.84
N CYS A 202 -2.82 -5.27 -10.73
CA CYS A 202 -2.03 -5.03 -9.52
C CYS A 202 -2.30 -3.67 -8.85
N SER A 203 -3.43 -2.99 -9.16
CA SER A 203 -3.88 -1.82 -8.42
C SER A 203 -4.43 -2.22 -7.05
N GLN A 204 -4.15 -1.41 -6.04
CA GLN A 204 -4.66 -1.67 -4.69
C GLN A 204 -6.18 -1.58 -4.63
N THR A 205 -6.79 -2.56 -4.00
CA THR A 205 -8.23 -2.60 -3.78
C THR A 205 -8.56 -3.61 -2.68
N ASN A 206 -9.66 -3.38 -1.98
CA ASN A 206 -10.31 -4.36 -1.10
C ASN A 206 -11.74 -4.70 -1.59
N VAL A 207 -12.10 -4.31 -2.81
CA VAL A 207 -13.40 -4.63 -3.41
C VAL A 207 -13.18 -5.48 -4.65
N TYR A 208 -13.85 -6.61 -4.72
CA TYR A 208 -13.68 -7.60 -5.78
C TYR A 208 -15.03 -8.02 -6.36
N LYS A 209 -15.09 -8.19 -7.67
CA LYS A 209 -16.20 -8.90 -8.32
C LYS A 209 -15.98 -10.40 -8.23
N ARG A 210 -17.08 -11.15 -8.24
CA ARG A 210 -17.01 -12.58 -8.50
C ARG A 210 -16.30 -12.83 -9.81
N GLY A 211 -15.39 -13.82 -9.85
CA GLY A 211 -14.54 -14.12 -11.00
C GLY A 211 -13.26 -13.30 -11.09
N GLU A 212 -13.10 -12.24 -10.32
CA GLU A 212 -11.82 -11.51 -10.27
C GLU A 212 -10.76 -12.25 -9.45
N GLN A 213 -9.51 -11.98 -9.77
CA GLN A 213 -8.38 -12.50 -9.01
C GLN A 213 -8.02 -11.53 -7.86
N LEU A 214 -8.19 -12.00 -6.64
CA LEU A 214 -7.66 -11.39 -5.42
C LEU A 214 -6.21 -11.84 -5.25
N VAL A 215 -5.29 -10.89 -5.15
CA VAL A 215 -3.90 -11.17 -4.78
C VAL A 215 -3.64 -10.56 -3.41
N VAL A 216 -3.30 -11.40 -2.44
CA VAL A 216 -2.90 -11.00 -1.09
C VAL A 216 -1.39 -10.80 -1.08
N ARG A 217 -0.93 -9.67 -0.52
CA ARG A 217 0.50 -9.37 -0.33
C ARG A 217 0.75 -9.09 1.15
N ALA A 218 1.85 -9.64 1.66
CA ALA A 218 2.21 -9.47 3.05
C ALA A 218 3.71 -9.21 3.25
N TRP A 219 3.99 -8.36 4.23
CA TRP A 219 5.32 -8.05 4.74
C TRP A 219 5.31 -8.23 6.25
N GLY A 220 6.42 -8.64 6.79
CA GLY A 220 6.50 -8.80 8.23
C GLY A 220 7.90 -8.60 8.78
N THR A 221 7.94 -8.40 10.09
CA THR A 221 9.16 -8.22 10.87
C THR A 221 9.02 -8.92 12.21
N ASP A 222 10.04 -9.67 12.62
CA ASP A 222 10.17 -10.19 13.97
C ASP A 222 10.51 -9.04 14.92
N LEU A 223 9.63 -8.77 15.89
CA LEU A 223 9.79 -7.63 16.82
C LEU A 223 10.90 -7.86 17.86
N ASN A 224 11.40 -9.07 18.01
CA ASN A 224 12.47 -9.36 18.96
C ASN A 224 13.85 -9.19 18.32
N THR A 225 14.01 -9.56 17.05
CA THR A 225 15.29 -9.50 16.32
C THR A 225 15.37 -8.31 15.36
N SER A 226 14.21 -7.77 14.95
CA SER A 226 14.06 -6.77 13.88
C SER A 226 14.35 -7.31 12.48
N ASP A 227 14.37 -8.63 12.32
CA ASP A 227 14.60 -9.26 11.03
C ASP A 227 13.33 -9.21 10.17
N VAL A 228 13.50 -9.03 8.87
CA VAL A 228 12.43 -9.16 7.89
C VAL A 228 12.00 -10.62 7.81
N LEU A 229 10.71 -10.87 7.80
CA LEU A 229 10.15 -12.20 7.60
C LEU A 229 10.32 -12.63 6.13
N SER A 230 11.24 -13.55 5.89
CA SER A 230 11.58 -14.10 4.58
C SER A 230 11.50 -15.64 4.60
N ASN A 231 11.77 -16.28 3.49
CA ASN A 231 11.89 -17.74 3.41
C ASN A 231 13.03 -18.33 4.27
N ASP A 232 13.94 -17.50 4.80
CA ASP A 232 15.05 -17.97 5.63
C ASP A 232 14.64 -18.15 7.11
N ASN A 233 13.53 -17.53 7.54
CA ASN A 233 13.13 -17.52 8.94
C ASN A 233 11.62 -17.78 9.17
N VAL A 234 10.84 -17.91 8.10
CA VAL A 234 9.41 -18.25 8.15
C VAL A 234 9.22 -19.70 7.74
N LYS A 235 8.64 -20.47 8.63
CA LYS A 235 8.26 -21.87 8.41
C LYS A 235 6.99 -21.98 7.57
N GLU A 236 5.99 -21.15 7.89
CA GLU A 236 4.68 -21.14 7.26
C GLU A 236 4.16 -19.72 7.11
N ALA A 237 3.63 -19.39 5.93
CA ALA A 237 2.88 -18.19 5.66
C ALA A 237 1.66 -18.56 4.80
N HIS A 238 0.48 -18.24 5.27
CA HIS A 238 -0.76 -18.56 4.55
C HIS A 238 -1.85 -17.53 4.80
N PHE A 239 -2.86 -17.54 3.95
CA PHE A 239 -4.08 -16.82 4.20
C PHE A 239 -5.30 -17.70 3.94
N SER A 240 -6.38 -17.41 4.65
CA SER A 240 -7.68 -18.05 4.47
C SER A 240 -8.79 -17.01 4.36
N ILE A 241 -9.87 -17.39 3.69
CA ILE A 241 -11.12 -16.64 3.62
C ILE A 241 -12.22 -17.65 3.90
N ALA A 242 -13.18 -17.30 4.75
CA ALA A 242 -14.25 -18.24 5.16
C ALA A 242 -14.89 -18.93 3.95
N GLY A 243 -14.96 -20.27 4.00
CA GLY A 243 -15.51 -21.10 2.94
C GLY A 243 -14.59 -21.35 1.74
N GLN A 244 -13.33 -20.87 1.78
CA GLN A 244 -12.33 -21.14 0.76
C GLN A 244 -11.19 -22.00 1.32
N PRO A 245 -10.48 -22.74 0.47
CA PRO A 245 -9.27 -23.45 0.88
C PRO A 245 -8.22 -22.50 1.44
N ASP A 246 -7.48 -22.98 2.42
CA ASP A 246 -6.31 -22.29 2.93
C ASP A 246 -5.24 -22.17 1.83
N THR A 247 -4.64 -21.01 1.70
CA THR A 247 -3.75 -20.68 0.59
C THR A 247 -2.36 -20.34 1.12
N VAL A 248 -1.39 -21.17 0.78
CA VAL A 248 0.01 -20.95 1.14
C VAL A 248 0.56 -19.75 0.38
N MET A 249 1.22 -18.83 1.06
CA MET A 249 1.90 -17.67 0.47
C MET A 249 3.34 -18.04 0.09
N ASN A 250 3.82 -17.43 -0.98
CA ASN A 250 5.18 -17.62 -1.48
C ASN A 250 5.99 -16.34 -1.31
N TRP A 251 7.20 -16.46 -0.80
CA TRP A 251 8.18 -15.39 -0.79
C TRP A 251 8.80 -15.24 -2.17
N GLY A 252 8.83 -14.04 -2.69
CA GLY A 252 9.38 -13.83 -4.02
C GLY A 252 9.66 -12.38 -4.37
N ALA A 253 10.45 -12.23 -5.43
CA ALA A 253 10.77 -10.95 -6.04
C ALA A 253 9.65 -10.50 -6.96
N HIS A 254 9.23 -9.26 -6.84
CA HIS A 254 8.22 -8.64 -7.67
C HIS A 254 8.72 -7.31 -8.24
N GLY A 255 8.29 -6.98 -9.46
CA GLY A 255 8.76 -5.81 -10.19
C GLY A 255 9.75 -6.17 -11.31
N THR A 256 10.36 -5.17 -11.91
CA THR A 256 11.34 -5.34 -12.99
C THR A 256 12.74 -5.59 -12.43
N VAL A 257 13.58 -6.30 -13.19
CA VAL A 257 14.99 -6.50 -12.83
C VAL A 257 15.66 -5.14 -12.56
N GLY A 258 16.33 -5.04 -11.41
CA GLY A 258 16.97 -3.80 -10.94
C GLY A 258 16.10 -2.91 -10.03
N SER A 259 14.79 -3.16 -9.96
CA SER A 259 13.87 -2.51 -9.03
C SER A 259 12.93 -3.49 -8.32
N GLN A 260 13.42 -4.70 -8.09
CA GLN A 260 12.64 -5.75 -7.45
C GLN A 260 12.44 -5.48 -5.97
N VAL A 261 11.23 -5.75 -5.50
CA VAL A 261 10.87 -5.80 -4.08
C VAL A 261 10.43 -7.20 -3.72
N PHE A 262 10.76 -7.63 -2.50
CA PHE A 262 10.44 -8.96 -2.01
C PHE A 262 9.27 -8.88 -1.03
N PHE A 263 8.31 -9.77 -1.20
CA PHE A 263 7.20 -9.94 -0.28
C PHE A 263 6.56 -11.32 -0.42
N TRP A 264 5.74 -11.66 0.56
CA TRP A 264 4.90 -12.84 0.52
C TRP A 264 3.64 -12.55 -0.28
N SER A 265 3.29 -13.45 -1.18
CA SER A 265 2.04 -13.30 -1.93
C SER A 265 1.48 -14.63 -2.41
N ASN A 266 0.19 -14.67 -2.58
CA ASN A 266 -0.50 -15.63 -3.43
C ASN A 266 -1.85 -15.08 -3.87
N ALA A 267 -2.51 -15.78 -4.77
CA ALA A 267 -3.73 -15.34 -5.43
C ALA A 267 -4.85 -16.38 -5.28
N LEU A 268 -6.08 -15.87 -5.18
CA LEU A 268 -7.32 -16.63 -5.22
C LEU A 268 -8.24 -16.03 -6.29
N ILE A 269 -8.87 -16.86 -7.10
CA ILE A 269 -10.01 -16.42 -7.92
C ILE A 269 -11.24 -16.40 -7.01
N VAL A 270 -11.91 -15.25 -6.89
CA VAL A 270 -13.17 -15.13 -6.15
C VAL A 270 -14.24 -15.99 -6.86
N PRO A 271 -14.71 -17.08 -6.24
CA PRO A 271 -15.66 -17.98 -6.92
C PRO A 271 -16.94 -17.27 -7.34
N PRO A 272 -17.59 -17.71 -8.44
CA PRO A 272 -18.89 -17.17 -8.85
C PRO A 272 -19.99 -17.32 -7.79
N THR A 273 -19.85 -18.33 -6.93
CA THR A 273 -20.77 -18.62 -5.83
C THR A 273 -20.40 -17.97 -4.50
N PHE A 274 -19.28 -17.21 -4.45
CA PHE A 274 -18.86 -16.58 -3.21
C PHE A 274 -19.96 -15.65 -2.66
N PRO A 275 -20.23 -15.63 -1.35
CA PRO A 275 -21.18 -14.70 -0.75
C PRO A 275 -20.86 -13.25 -1.09
N LEU A 276 -21.91 -12.45 -1.36
CA LEU A 276 -21.75 -11.00 -1.54
C LEU A 276 -21.62 -10.32 -0.18
N GLY A 277 -20.91 -9.19 -0.17
CA GLY A 277 -20.66 -8.40 1.02
C GLY A 277 -19.26 -8.59 1.60
N GLU A 278 -19.15 -8.34 2.89
CA GLU A 278 -17.87 -8.38 3.59
C GLU A 278 -17.38 -9.82 3.83
N ALA A 279 -16.08 -10.02 3.64
CA ALA A 279 -15.39 -11.25 3.98
C ALA A 279 -14.03 -10.91 4.61
N THR A 280 -13.71 -11.61 5.70
CA THR A 280 -12.41 -11.45 6.35
C THR A 280 -11.38 -12.34 5.69
N VAL A 281 -10.26 -11.74 5.32
CA VAL A 281 -9.02 -12.43 4.94
C VAL A 281 -8.17 -12.53 6.19
N HIS A 282 -7.91 -13.75 6.64
CA HIS A 282 -7.08 -14.05 7.79
C HIS A 282 -5.71 -14.52 7.32
N VAL A 283 -4.66 -13.78 7.68
CA VAL A 283 -3.27 -14.07 7.30
C VAL A 283 -2.50 -14.53 8.52
N VAL A 284 -1.75 -15.61 8.38
CA VAL A 284 -0.96 -16.22 9.47
C VAL A 284 0.47 -16.41 9.01
N PHE A 285 1.40 -16.05 9.89
CA PHE A 285 2.83 -16.34 9.76
C PHE A 285 3.31 -17.13 10.97
N THR A 286 4.07 -18.17 10.73
CA THR A 286 4.78 -18.93 11.76
C THR A 286 6.26 -18.96 11.40
N THR A 287 7.12 -18.50 12.32
CA THR A 287 8.57 -18.53 12.12
C THR A 287 9.15 -19.91 12.42
N GLU A 288 10.40 -20.16 11.98
CA GLU A 288 11.15 -21.37 12.33
C GLU A 288 11.34 -21.54 13.85
N THR A 289 11.29 -20.44 14.60
CA THR A 289 11.36 -20.46 16.07
C THR A 289 10.01 -20.62 16.75
N GLY A 290 8.93 -20.85 15.99
CA GLY A 290 7.58 -21.11 16.49
C GLY A 290 6.81 -19.84 16.93
N LYS A 291 7.30 -18.63 16.65
CA LYS A 291 6.54 -17.41 16.87
C LYS A 291 5.45 -17.28 15.80
N THR A 292 4.26 -16.83 16.22
CA THR A 292 3.13 -16.66 15.32
C THR A 292 2.67 -15.20 15.30
N GLY A 293 2.32 -14.71 14.12
CA GLY A 293 1.66 -13.43 13.93
C GLY A 293 0.45 -13.59 13.02
N THR A 294 -0.60 -12.85 13.30
CA THR A 294 -1.82 -12.84 12.51
C THR A 294 -2.19 -11.44 12.06
N TYR A 295 -2.90 -11.36 10.95
CA TYR A 295 -3.39 -10.11 10.42
C TYR A 295 -4.73 -10.34 9.71
N ASP A 296 -5.77 -9.69 10.21
CA ASP A 296 -7.10 -9.75 9.61
C ASP A 296 -7.40 -8.47 8.83
N TYR A 297 -7.93 -8.60 7.63
CA TYR A 297 -8.47 -7.47 6.93
C TYR A 297 -9.74 -7.84 6.16
N VAL A 298 -10.56 -6.85 5.86
CA VAL A 298 -11.86 -7.06 5.23
C VAL A 298 -11.78 -6.70 3.75
N ILE A 299 -12.24 -7.63 2.91
CA ILE A 299 -12.59 -7.37 1.52
C ILE A 299 -14.10 -7.27 1.38
N ASN A 300 -14.56 -6.65 0.31
CA ASN A 300 -15.98 -6.62 -0.05
C ASN A 300 -16.16 -7.29 -1.42
N VAL A 301 -17.03 -8.30 -1.48
CA VAL A 301 -17.34 -9.02 -2.72
C VAL A 301 -18.65 -8.51 -3.28
N ILE A 302 -18.62 -8.12 -4.54
CA ILE A 302 -19.76 -7.60 -5.30
C ILE A 302 -20.06 -8.48 -6.51
N PRO A 303 -21.23 -8.33 -7.14
CA PRO A 303 -21.64 -9.10 -8.33
C PRO A 303 -20.66 -8.97 -9.50
#